data_4fae6372ce36873ea064a44b32057c68
#
_entry.id   4fae6372ce36873ea064a44b32057c68
#
_cell.length_a   1.000
_cell.length_b   1.000
_cell.length_c   1.000
_cell.angle_alpha   90.00
_cell.angle_beta   90.00
_cell.angle_gamma   90.00
#
_symmetry.space_group_name_H-M   'P 1'
#
loop_
_entity.id
_entity.type
_entity.pdbx_description
1 polymer ?
#
loop_
_entity_poly.entity_id
_entity_poly.type
_entity_poly.pdbx_seq_one_letter_code
_entity_poly.pdbx_strand_id
1 'polypeptide(L)'
;MIKGKKIKIVGIILIVLGTLSITLSPFTLYFYYLPLIILIVGIILIWLTNTKLITKIACTISPIIFYSIYTYLWTLSNTKPPEIFLIPKDYRGKVNILYRSNCGILLTETENKLIYQIPNDGILILKNEQEFGFINQEFFLVDKSGKKTKLPKMDVRDFNEEWTLEKNPNEPSRNQLGIFHWGRTGTYGETTDINGKKIDNYKECTFQEFYISTYNDLEKKYGFKYERSFDSIREAKLKKYCH
;
A
#
# COMPACT_ATOMS: atom_id res chain seq x y z
N MET A 1 -21.85 -22.75 -44.38
CA MET A 1 -20.77 -21.72 -44.31
C MET A 1 -21.12 -20.49 -43.44
N ILE A 2 -22.34 -19.95 -43.50
CA ILE A 2 -22.79 -18.75 -42.70
C ILE A 2 -22.77 -18.98 -41.19
N LYS A 3 -23.11 -20.18 -40.70
CA LYS A 3 -23.18 -20.53 -39.28
C LYS A 3 -21.81 -20.43 -38.57
N GLY A 4 -20.74 -20.91 -39.23
CA GLY A 4 -19.38 -20.84 -38.64
C GLY A 4 -18.83 -19.43 -38.56
N LYS A 5 -19.17 -18.52 -39.52
CA LYS A 5 -18.76 -17.10 -39.47
C LYS A 5 -19.42 -16.36 -38.32
N LYS A 6 -20.71 -16.62 -38.04
CA LYS A 6 -21.42 -16.00 -36.88
C LYS A 6 -20.83 -16.45 -35.55
N ILE A 7 -20.55 -17.74 -35.38
CA ILE A 7 -19.93 -18.31 -34.16
C ILE A 7 -18.57 -17.67 -33.90
N LYS A 8 -17.74 -17.50 -34.95
CA LYS A 8 -16.44 -16.83 -34.82
C LYS A 8 -16.57 -15.40 -34.32
N ILE A 9 -17.50 -14.61 -34.89
CA ILE A 9 -17.73 -13.21 -34.48
C ILE A 9 -18.17 -13.18 -33.04
N VAL A 10 -19.14 -13.97 -32.61
CA VAL A 10 -19.60 -14.05 -31.22
C VAL A 10 -18.45 -14.44 -30.29
N GLY A 11 -17.62 -15.41 -30.64
CA GLY A 11 -16.46 -15.81 -29.85
C GLY A 11 -15.48 -14.65 -29.65
N ILE A 12 -15.16 -13.90 -30.69
CA ILE A 12 -14.28 -12.72 -30.60
C ILE A 12 -14.89 -11.64 -29.68
N ILE A 13 -16.18 -11.35 -29.84
CA ILE A 13 -16.87 -10.35 -29.01
C ILE A 13 -16.80 -10.77 -27.53
N LEU A 14 -17.05 -12.03 -27.20
CA LEU A 14 -16.99 -12.52 -25.83
C LEU A 14 -15.55 -12.46 -25.25
N ILE A 15 -14.53 -12.76 -26.06
CA ILE A 15 -13.13 -12.60 -25.64
C ILE A 15 -12.84 -11.14 -25.30
N VAL A 16 -13.21 -10.19 -26.15
CA VAL A 16 -13.00 -8.77 -25.93
C VAL A 16 -13.75 -8.30 -24.68
N LEU A 17 -15.04 -8.63 -24.58
CA LEU A 17 -15.85 -8.24 -23.42
C LEU A 17 -15.32 -8.85 -22.12
N GLY A 18 -14.98 -10.14 -22.12
CA GLY A 18 -14.41 -10.81 -20.96
C GLY A 18 -13.09 -10.17 -20.53
N THR A 19 -12.19 -9.89 -21.49
CA THR A 19 -10.89 -9.26 -21.21
C THR A 19 -11.06 -7.86 -20.64
N LEU A 20 -11.88 -7.00 -21.24
CA LEU A 20 -12.15 -5.65 -20.75
C LEU A 20 -12.83 -5.67 -19.37
N SER A 21 -13.76 -6.57 -19.14
CA SER A 21 -14.43 -6.69 -17.83
C SER A 21 -13.47 -7.14 -16.73
N ILE A 22 -12.49 -8.01 -17.02
CA ILE A 22 -11.45 -8.41 -16.07
C ILE A 22 -10.57 -7.20 -15.71
N THR A 23 -10.21 -6.35 -16.65
CA THR A 23 -9.38 -5.17 -16.39
C THR A 23 -10.11 -4.09 -15.57
N LEU A 24 -11.44 -3.99 -15.71
CA LEU A 24 -12.26 -3.07 -14.92
C LEU A 24 -12.65 -3.63 -13.53
N SER A 25 -12.40 -4.90 -13.29
CA SER A 25 -12.82 -5.67 -12.11
C SER A 25 -12.06 -5.42 -10.80
N PRO A 26 -10.91 -4.72 -10.70
CA PRO A 26 -10.33 -4.38 -9.39
C PRO A 26 -11.31 -3.72 -8.42
N PHE A 27 -12.39 -3.12 -8.95
CA PHE A 27 -13.44 -2.46 -8.17
C PHE A 27 -14.58 -3.37 -7.72
N THR A 28 -14.62 -4.65 -8.18
CA THR A 28 -15.75 -5.55 -7.89
C THR A 28 -15.26 -6.98 -7.62
N LEU A 29 -14.61 -7.18 -6.49
CA LEU A 29 -14.09 -8.49 -6.02
C LEU A 29 -15.14 -9.62 -6.08
N TYR A 30 -16.43 -9.31 -5.95
CA TYR A 30 -17.53 -10.28 -5.95
C TYR A 30 -17.94 -10.79 -7.36
N PHE A 31 -17.60 -10.05 -8.43
CA PHE A 31 -18.02 -10.40 -9.79
C PHE A 31 -16.88 -10.91 -10.69
N TYR A 32 -15.72 -11.23 -10.11
CA TYR A 32 -14.54 -11.66 -10.87
C TYR A 32 -14.79 -12.93 -11.72
N TYR A 33 -15.61 -13.85 -11.25
CA TYR A 33 -15.88 -15.09 -11.96
C TYR A 33 -16.69 -14.92 -13.25
N LEU A 34 -17.60 -13.97 -13.31
CA LEU A 34 -18.44 -13.75 -14.49
C LEU A 34 -17.63 -13.32 -15.72
N PRO A 35 -16.75 -12.32 -15.67
CA PRO A 35 -15.85 -11.97 -16.77
C PRO A 35 -14.96 -13.15 -17.22
N LEU A 36 -14.47 -13.93 -16.27
CA LEU A 36 -13.64 -15.11 -16.57
C LEU A 36 -14.43 -16.18 -17.33
N ILE A 37 -15.67 -16.45 -16.92
CA ILE A 37 -16.56 -17.40 -17.63
C ILE A 37 -16.83 -16.89 -19.05
N ILE A 38 -17.15 -15.60 -19.23
CA ILE A 38 -17.38 -15.00 -20.56
C ILE A 38 -16.15 -15.16 -21.45
N LEU A 39 -14.95 -14.91 -20.93
CA LEU A 39 -13.69 -15.09 -21.64
C LEU A 39 -13.48 -16.54 -22.06
N ILE A 40 -13.67 -17.51 -21.15
CA ILE A 40 -13.50 -18.93 -21.41
C ILE A 40 -14.48 -19.40 -22.49
N VAL A 41 -15.77 -19.02 -22.39
CA VAL A 41 -16.78 -19.36 -23.40
C VAL A 41 -16.38 -18.78 -24.75
N GLY A 42 -15.91 -17.56 -24.82
CA GLY A 42 -15.41 -16.97 -26.06
C GLY A 42 -14.27 -17.76 -26.69
N ILE A 43 -13.28 -18.17 -25.89
CA ILE A 43 -12.16 -19.00 -26.34
C ILE A 43 -12.68 -20.35 -26.88
N ILE A 44 -13.55 -21.05 -26.14
CA ILE A 44 -14.12 -22.32 -26.57
C ILE A 44 -14.82 -22.18 -27.92
N LEU A 45 -15.64 -21.13 -28.10
CA LEU A 45 -16.32 -20.87 -29.37
C LEU A 45 -15.34 -20.71 -30.54
N ILE A 46 -14.22 -20.01 -30.35
CA ILE A 46 -13.18 -19.88 -31.39
C ILE A 46 -12.55 -21.23 -31.71
N TRP A 47 -12.28 -22.08 -30.71
CA TRP A 47 -11.70 -23.39 -30.92
C TRP A 47 -12.63 -24.33 -31.67
N LEU A 48 -13.95 -24.19 -31.54
CA LEU A 48 -14.96 -24.95 -32.27
C LEU A 48 -15.14 -24.51 -33.75
N THR A 49 -14.51 -23.39 -34.15
CA THR A 49 -14.58 -22.92 -35.55
C THR A 49 -13.48 -23.51 -36.44
N ASN A 50 -13.71 -23.58 -37.76
CA ASN A 50 -12.71 -23.99 -38.76
C ASN A 50 -11.72 -22.86 -39.11
N THR A 51 -11.22 -22.11 -38.09
CA THR A 51 -10.23 -21.05 -38.29
C THR A 51 -8.80 -21.62 -38.24
N LYS A 52 -7.84 -20.92 -38.85
CA LYS A 52 -6.43 -21.31 -38.84
C LYS A 52 -5.94 -21.42 -37.38
N LEU A 53 -5.09 -22.40 -37.10
CA LEU A 53 -4.53 -22.65 -35.75
C LEU A 53 -3.88 -21.42 -35.17
N ILE A 54 -3.14 -20.66 -35.96
CA ILE A 54 -2.50 -19.38 -35.50
C ILE A 54 -3.51 -18.38 -34.98
N THR A 55 -4.71 -18.28 -35.57
CA THR A 55 -5.77 -17.39 -35.09
C THR A 55 -6.32 -17.89 -33.75
N LYS A 56 -6.49 -19.19 -33.55
CA LYS A 56 -6.94 -19.78 -32.29
C LYS A 56 -5.92 -19.45 -31.15
N ILE A 57 -4.65 -19.70 -31.44
CA ILE A 57 -3.55 -19.40 -30.49
C ILE A 57 -3.52 -17.91 -30.16
N ALA A 58 -3.57 -17.03 -31.17
CA ALA A 58 -3.56 -15.59 -30.98
C ALA A 58 -4.73 -15.12 -30.12
N CYS A 59 -5.96 -15.60 -30.36
CA CYS A 59 -7.13 -15.26 -29.55
C CYS A 59 -7.05 -15.79 -28.12
N THR A 60 -6.33 -16.88 -27.87
CA THR A 60 -6.13 -17.42 -26.52
C THR A 60 -5.06 -16.67 -25.74
N ILE A 61 -3.98 -16.24 -26.42
CA ILE A 61 -2.85 -15.57 -25.75
C ILE A 61 -3.07 -14.05 -25.60
N SER A 62 -3.79 -13.41 -26.55
CA SER A 62 -3.98 -11.96 -26.55
C SER A 62 -4.59 -11.39 -25.23
N PRO A 63 -5.56 -12.02 -24.55
CA PRO A 63 -6.05 -11.56 -23.28
C PRO A 63 -4.97 -11.52 -22.19
N ILE A 64 -4.09 -12.52 -22.16
CA ILE A 64 -3.00 -12.61 -21.17
C ILE A 64 -2.00 -11.47 -21.38
N ILE A 65 -1.58 -11.27 -22.64
CA ILE A 65 -0.66 -10.18 -23.00
C ILE A 65 -1.29 -8.82 -22.66
N PHE A 66 -2.54 -8.62 -23.06
CA PHE A 66 -3.26 -7.37 -22.79
C PHE A 66 -3.34 -7.09 -21.29
N TYR A 67 -3.75 -8.09 -20.48
CA TYR A 67 -3.84 -7.95 -19.04
C TYR A 67 -2.48 -7.64 -18.41
N SER A 68 -1.41 -8.28 -18.84
CA SER A 68 -0.06 -8.02 -18.34
C SER A 68 0.43 -6.60 -18.64
N ILE A 69 0.18 -6.12 -19.86
CA ILE A 69 0.52 -4.74 -20.24
C ILE A 69 -0.33 -3.74 -19.45
N TYR A 70 -1.64 -3.99 -19.34
CA TYR A 70 -2.56 -3.14 -18.60
C TYR A 70 -2.15 -3.03 -17.13
N THR A 71 -1.90 -4.15 -16.44
CA THR A 71 -1.48 -4.14 -15.03
C THR A 71 -0.15 -3.45 -14.82
N TYR A 72 0.79 -3.63 -15.74
CA TYR A 72 2.07 -2.92 -15.71
C TYR A 72 1.89 -1.40 -15.83
N LEU A 73 1.15 -0.93 -16.83
CA LEU A 73 0.89 0.50 -17.02
C LEU A 73 0.07 1.10 -15.87
N TRP A 74 -0.91 0.36 -15.37
CA TRP A 74 -1.72 0.77 -14.23
C TRP A 74 -0.86 0.89 -12.96
N THR A 75 0.03 -0.06 -12.71
CA THR A 75 0.98 0.00 -11.59
C THR A 75 1.88 1.23 -11.71
N LEU A 76 2.46 1.48 -12.90
CA LEU A 76 3.30 2.66 -13.12
C LEU A 76 2.55 3.97 -12.84
N SER A 77 1.32 4.10 -13.34
CA SER A 77 0.54 5.34 -13.17
C SER A 77 0.01 5.55 -11.76
N ASN A 78 -0.06 4.50 -10.94
CA ASN A 78 -0.52 4.56 -9.55
C ASN A 78 0.62 4.38 -8.52
N THR A 79 1.87 4.36 -8.96
CA THR A 79 3.02 4.34 -8.05
C THR A 79 3.30 5.76 -7.57
N LYS A 80 3.36 5.92 -6.25
CA LYS A 80 3.69 7.20 -5.63
C LYS A 80 5.12 7.64 -5.97
N PRO A 81 5.40 8.97 -5.92
CA PRO A 81 6.76 9.44 -5.86
C PRO A 81 7.56 8.73 -4.76
N PRO A 82 8.87 8.51 -4.94
CA PRO A 82 9.69 7.92 -3.90
C PRO A 82 9.66 8.75 -2.62
N GLU A 83 9.30 8.11 -1.51
CA GLU A 83 9.26 8.72 -0.18
C GLU A 83 10.52 8.28 0.60
N ILE A 84 11.33 9.24 1.04
CA ILE A 84 12.56 9.00 1.78
C ILE A 84 12.39 9.48 3.20
N PHE A 85 12.49 8.56 4.17
CA PHE A 85 12.38 8.87 5.58
C PHE A 85 13.77 8.95 6.21
N LEU A 86 14.14 10.14 6.68
CA LEU A 86 15.39 10.40 7.38
C LEU A 86 15.10 10.43 8.88
N ILE A 87 15.67 9.47 9.60
CA ILE A 87 15.36 9.15 10.98
C ILE A 87 16.63 9.39 11.79
N PRO A 88 16.57 10.10 12.94
CA PRO A 88 17.73 10.23 13.81
C PRO A 88 18.30 8.86 14.20
N LYS A 89 19.63 8.69 14.16
CA LYS A 89 20.32 7.41 14.37
C LYS A 89 19.93 6.73 15.68
N ASP A 90 19.72 7.52 16.72
CA ASP A 90 19.44 7.00 18.07
C ASP A 90 17.95 6.86 18.36
N TYR A 91 17.08 7.22 17.42
CA TYR A 91 15.63 7.11 17.59
C TYR A 91 15.18 5.65 17.54
N ARG A 92 14.37 5.26 18.52
CA ARG A 92 13.68 3.97 18.60
C ARG A 92 12.25 4.19 19.04
N GLY A 93 11.33 3.47 18.43
CA GLY A 93 9.92 3.52 18.78
C GLY A 93 9.01 3.84 17.61
N LYS A 94 7.82 4.26 17.96
CA LYS A 94 6.75 4.58 17.01
C LYS A 94 6.97 5.95 16.37
N VAL A 95 6.90 6.00 15.05
CA VAL A 95 6.80 7.24 14.27
C VAL A 95 5.36 7.45 13.87
N ASN A 96 4.89 8.69 13.96
CA ASN A 96 3.57 9.08 13.50
C ASN A 96 3.67 10.35 12.64
N ILE A 97 3.15 10.28 11.43
CA ILE A 97 3.14 11.38 10.48
C ILE A 97 1.69 11.79 10.28
N LEU A 98 1.37 13.03 10.59
CA LEU A 98 0.04 13.61 10.45
C LEU A 98 -0.02 14.47 9.20
N TYR A 99 -1.03 14.26 8.37
CA TYR A 99 -1.26 14.98 7.13
C TYR A 99 -2.45 15.94 7.24
N ARG A 100 -2.56 16.88 6.31
CA ARG A 100 -3.64 17.86 6.18
C ARG A 100 -3.78 18.81 7.39
N SER A 101 -2.71 19.00 8.14
CA SER A 101 -2.74 19.89 9.30
C SER A 101 -2.29 21.31 8.93
N ASN A 102 -3.13 22.32 9.19
CA ASN A 102 -2.82 23.71 8.88
C ASN A 102 -1.58 24.24 9.61
N CYS A 103 -1.23 23.64 10.76
CA CYS A 103 -0.08 23.99 11.57
C CYS A 103 1.21 23.25 11.17
N GLY A 104 1.10 22.27 10.25
CA GLY A 104 2.22 21.45 9.80
C GLY A 104 3.22 22.20 8.92
N ILE A 105 4.35 21.58 8.68
CA ILE A 105 5.30 22.02 7.66
C ILE A 105 4.83 21.57 6.28
N LEU A 106 5.21 22.33 5.25
CA LEU A 106 4.99 21.93 3.86
C LEU A 106 6.23 21.16 3.38
N LEU A 107 6.05 19.91 3.00
CA LEU A 107 7.09 19.17 2.29
C LEU A 107 7.07 19.60 0.82
N THR A 108 8.23 19.95 0.32
CA THR A 108 8.46 20.20 -1.11
C THR A 108 9.12 18.99 -1.74
N GLU A 109 8.69 18.66 -2.93
CA GLU A 109 9.32 17.62 -3.74
C GLU A 109 10.71 18.08 -4.19
N THR A 110 11.71 17.26 -3.97
CA THR A 110 13.09 17.50 -4.39
C THR A 110 13.52 16.34 -5.29
N GLU A 111 13.90 16.63 -6.54
CA GLU A 111 14.31 15.60 -7.53
C GLU A 111 13.27 14.47 -7.68
N ASN A 112 12.00 14.82 -7.76
CA ASN A 112 10.87 13.89 -7.82
C ASN A 112 10.80 12.93 -6.60
N LYS A 113 11.25 13.35 -5.42
CA LYS A 113 11.22 12.59 -4.17
C LYS A 113 10.67 13.44 -3.04
N LEU A 114 9.89 12.83 -2.17
CA LEU A 114 9.43 13.45 -0.93
C LEU A 114 10.37 13.03 0.22
N ILE A 115 10.97 14.03 0.89
CA ILE A 115 11.93 13.79 1.97
C ILE A 115 11.27 14.14 3.31
N TYR A 116 11.04 13.12 4.13
CA TYR A 116 10.47 13.23 5.47
C TYR A 116 11.59 13.25 6.51
N GLN A 117 11.83 14.39 7.14
CA GLN A 117 12.77 14.50 8.26
C GLN A 117 12.02 14.20 9.56
N ILE A 118 12.25 13.05 10.14
CA ILE A 118 11.57 12.62 11.37
C ILE A 118 12.20 13.34 12.57
N PRO A 119 11.42 14.08 13.37
CA PRO A 119 11.90 14.71 14.59
C PRO A 119 12.29 13.68 15.67
N ASN A 120 13.05 14.13 16.69
CA ASN A 120 13.49 13.27 17.79
C ASN A 120 12.35 12.72 18.65
N ASP A 121 11.17 13.32 18.61
CA ASP A 121 9.96 12.84 19.30
C ASP A 121 9.13 11.87 18.44
N GLY A 122 9.55 11.61 17.20
CA GLY A 122 8.87 10.70 16.28
C GLY A 122 7.57 11.24 15.67
N ILE A 123 7.20 12.51 15.91
CA ILE A 123 5.94 13.08 15.42
C ILE A 123 6.21 14.16 14.38
N LEU A 124 5.80 13.90 13.16
CA LEU A 124 5.90 14.84 12.03
C LEU A 124 4.51 15.32 11.63
N ILE A 125 4.30 16.64 11.62
CA ILE A 125 3.03 17.27 11.26
C ILE A 125 3.21 17.99 9.93
N LEU A 126 2.36 17.66 8.95
CA LEU A 126 2.46 18.12 7.57
C LEU A 126 1.19 18.85 7.13
N LYS A 127 1.38 19.87 6.28
CA LYS A 127 0.29 20.50 5.52
C LYS A 127 -0.13 19.68 4.32
N ASN A 128 0.78 18.87 3.77
CA ASN A 128 0.54 18.04 2.61
C ASN A 128 -0.64 17.09 2.84
N GLU A 129 -1.35 16.78 1.79
CA GLU A 129 -2.27 15.64 1.78
C GLU A 129 -1.48 14.34 1.73
N GLN A 130 -2.06 13.28 2.29
CA GLN A 130 -1.49 11.96 2.15
C GLN A 130 -1.76 11.45 0.74
N GLU A 131 -0.72 11.12 0.01
CA GLU A 131 -0.87 10.48 -1.29
C GLU A 131 -1.16 9.00 -1.13
N PHE A 132 -2.12 8.49 -1.91
CA PHE A 132 -2.46 7.08 -1.96
C PHE A 132 -1.92 6.47 -3.26
N GLY A 133 -1.50 5.20 -3.19
CA GLY A 133 -0.93 4.49 -4.34
C GLY A 133 -0.03 3.35 -3.90
N PHE A 134 0.72 2.78 -4.85
CA PHE A 134 1.71 1.76 -4.54
C PHE A 134 2.87 2.36 -3.73
N ILE A 135 3.19 1.69 -2.63
CA ILE A 135 4.17 2.16 -1.65
C ILE A 135 5.58 2.11 -2.25
N ASN A 136 6.23 3.28 -2.31
CA ASN A 136 7.62 3.43 -2.75
C ASN A 136 8.40 4.19 -1.68
N GLN A 137 8.71 3.50 -0.57
CA GLN A 137 9.29 4.10 0.65
C GLN A 137 10.66 3.52 0.94
N GLU A 138 11.61 4.40 1.28
CA GLU A 138 12.93 4.05 1.79
C GLU A 138 13.19 4.73 3.13
N PHE A 139 13.86 4.02 4.03
CA PHE A 139 14.09 4.46 5.40
C PHE A 139 15.59 4.47 5.70
N PHE A 140 16.07 5.59 6.26
CA PHE A 140 17.49 5.76 6.57
C PHE A 140 17.66 6.32 7.99
N LEU A 141 18.55 5.71 8.76
CA LEU A 141 19.11 6.34 9.94
C LEU A 141 20.12 7.38 9.52
N VAL A 142 20.06 8.55 10.14
CA VAL A 142 20.99 9.66 9.88
C VAL A 142 21.72 10.01 11.16
N ASP A 143 23.04 9.96 11.14
CA ASP A 143 23.86 10.38 12.26
C ASP A 143 24.17 11.90 12.24
N LYS A 144 24.82 12.38 13.28
CA LYS A 144 25.19 13.81 13.40
C LYS A 144 26.12 14.32 12.29
N SER A 145 26.82 13.43 11.60
CA SER A 145 27.67 13.77 10.47
C SER A 145 26.91 13.78 9.14
N GLY A 146 25.62 13.41 9.13
CA GLY A 146 24.79 13.29 7.94
C GLY A 146 24.94 11.94 7.21
N LYS A 147 25.72 10.99 7.75
CA LYS A 147 25.87 9.66 7.17
C LYS A 147 24.57 8.90 7.27
N LYS A 148 24.10 8.36 6.13
CA LYS A 148 22.86 7.61 6.01
C LYS A 148 23.13 6.11 6.06
N THR A 149 22.35 5.38 6.87
CA THR A 149 22.35 3.91 6.92
C THR A 149 20.95 3.42 6.59
N LYS A 150 20.79 2.64 5.53
CA LYS A 150 19.47 2.13 5.10
C LYS A 150 18.94 1.12 6.12
N LEU A 151 17.66 1.26 6.47
CA LEU A 151 16.93 0.29 7.30
C LEU A 151 16.10 -0.64 6.42
N PRO A 152 16.11 -1.95 6.68
CA PRO A 152 15.24 -2.90 6.02
C PRO A 152 13.80 -2.71 6.49
N LYS A 153 12.85 -2.92 5.57
CA LYS A 153 11.44 -3.15 5.91
C LYS A 153 11.31 -4.59 6.37
N MET A 154 10.64 -4.80 7.49
CA MET A 154 10.43 -6.11 8.09
C MET A 154 8.93 -6.35 8.30
N ASP A 155 8.50 -7.57 8.08
CA ASP A 155 7.16 -8.02 8.42
C ASP A 155 7.23 -8.94 9.64
N VAL A 156 6.31 -8.78 10.57
CA VAL A 156 6.21 -9.67 11.75
C VAL A 156 5.97 -11.13 11.37
N ARG A 157 5.40 -11.36 10.18
CA ARG A 157 5.16 -12.69 9.62
C ARG A 157 6.44 -13.40 9.13
N ASP A 158 7.56 -12.67 9.00
CA ASP A 158 8.83 -13.25 8.61
C ASP A 158 9.49 -14.03 9.75
N PHE A 159 8.96 -13.88 10.98
CA PHE A 159 9.49 -14.49 12.18
C PHE A 159 8.71 -15.75 12.60
N ASN A 160 9.44 -16.76 13.06
CA ASN A 160 8.87 -18.04 13.45
C ASN A 160 8.38 -18.02 14.90
N GLU A 161 7.08 -17.97 15.10
CA GLU A 161 6.43 -18.07 16.40
C GLU A 161 5.76 -19.44 16.60
N GLU A 162 5.29 -19.73 17.80
CA GLU A 162 4.62 -21.01 18.11
C GLU A 162 3.39 -21.23 17.21
N TRP A 163 2.66 -20.17 16.92
CA TRP A 163 1.45 -20.17 16.07
C TRP A 163 1.73 -20.14 14.57
N THR A 164 3.00 -20.01 14.15
CA THR A 164 3.38 -20.00 12.73
C THR A 164 3.25 -21.38 12.13
N LEU A 165 2.30 -21.56 11.21
CA LEU A 165 2.02 -22.85 10.56
C LEU A 165 3.19 -23.34 9.68
N GLU A 166 3.74 -22.42 8.87
CA GLU A 166 4.88 -22.70 7.98
C GLU A 166 6.08 -21.92 8.47
N LYS A 167 7.14 -22.63 8.87
CA LYS A 167 8.37 -21.99 9.38
C LYS A 167 9.15 -21.37 8.22
N ASN A 168 9.58 -20.13 8.41
CA ASN A 168 10.44 -19.41 7.47
C ASN A 168 11.90 -19.89 7.66
N PRO A 169 12.50 -20.61 6.70
CA PRO A 169 13.89 -21.06 6.81
C PRO A 169 14.90 -19.91 6.74
N ASN A 170 14.47 -18.73 6.26
CA ASN A 170 15.28 -17.53 6.14
C ASN A 170 14.84 -16.46 7.14
N GLU A 171 14.43 -16.88 8.35
CA GLU A 171 14.06 -15.95 9.41
C GLU A 171 15.16 -14.90 9.63
N PRO A 172 14.81 -13.58 9.59
CA PRO A 172 15.77 -12.54 9.90
C PRO A 172 16.25 -12.61 11.36
N SER A 173 17.41 -12.03 11.65
CA SER A 173 17.86 -11.92 13.05
C SER A 173 16.85 -11.09 13.86
N ARG A 174 16.36 -11.64 14.97
CA ARG A 174 15.40 -10.98 15.87
C ARG A 174 15.96 -9.72 16.55
N ASN A 175 17.30 -9.55 16.55
CA ASN A 175 17.99 -8.36 17.03
C ASN A 175 18.33 -7.37 15.92
N GLN A 176 17.96 -7.68 14.66
CA GLN A 176 18.17 -6.76 13.55
C GLN A 176 17.22 -5.58 13.67
N LEU A 177 17.78 -4.36 13.58
CA LEU A 177 16.99 -3.15 13.56
C LEU A 177 16.34 -3.00 12.19
N GLY A 178 15.03 -2.71 12.17
CA GLY A 178 14.26 -2.53 10.96
C GLY A 178 13.03 -1.65 11.16
N ILE A 179 12.27 -1.52 10.09
CA ILE A 179 10.99 -0.82 10.06
C ILE A 179 9.87 -1.85 10.07
N PHE A 180 9.04 -1.81 11.10
CA PHE A 180 7.88 -2.69 11.25
C PHE A 180 6.58 -1.92 11.04
N HIS A 181 5.55 -2.59 10.54
CA HIS A 181 4.23 -2.01 10.25
C HIS A 181 4.30 -0.80 9.31
N TRP A 182 5.27 -0.80 8.40
CA TRP A 182 5.42 0.25 7.40
C TRP A 182 4.18 0.35 6.51
N GLY A 183 3.86 1.59 6.07
CA GLY A 183 2.67 1.83 5.24
C GLY A 183 1.34 1.77 5.97
N ARG A 184 1.32 1.54 7.29
CA ARG A 184 0.09 1.57 8.09
C ARG A 184 -0.47 2.98 8.14
N THR A 185 -1.73 3.12 7.75
CA THR A 185 -2.42 4.41 7.67
C THR A 185 -3.74 4.36 8.41
N GLY A 186 -4.23 5.54 8.77
CA GLY A 186 -5.54 5.68 9.40
C GLY A 186 -6.01 7.13 9.32
N THR A 187 -7.21 7.35 9.87
CA THR A 187 -7.80 8.68 10.00
C THR A 187 -7.91 9.02 11.49
N TYR A 188 -7.51 10.22 11.82
CA TYR A 188 -7.69 10.82 13.13
C TYR A 188 -8.64 12.01 12.95
N GLY A 189 -9.81 11.96 13.53
CA GLY A 189 -10.85 12.96 13.30
C GLY A 189 -11.74 13.21 14.50
N GLU A 190 -12.75 14.02 14.30
CA GLU A 190 -13.75 14.36 15.31
C GLU A 190 -14.40 13.11 15.88
N THR A 191 -14.23 12.88 17.16
CA THR A 191 -15.05 11.92 17.91
C THR A 191 -16.32 12.61 18.40
N THR A 192 -17.45 11.97 18.18
CA THR A 192 -18.73 12.37 18.78
C THR A 192 -19.02 11.52 19.99
N ASP A 193 -19.59 12.13 21.04
CA ASP A 193 -20.14 11.38 22.17
C ASP A 193 -21.41 10.59 21.74
N ILE A 194 -21.96 9.80 22.66
CA ILE A 194 -23.18 9.01 22.43
C ILE A 194 -24.41 9.86 22.06
N ASN A 195 -24.37 11.16 22.32
CA ASN A 195 -25.41 12.12 21.99
C ASN A 195 -25.13 12.87 20.67
N GLY A 196 -24.07 12.50 19.93
CA GLY A 196 -23.67 13.15 18.68
C GLY A 196 -22.96 14.49 18.87
N LYS A 197 -22.56 14.87 20.12
CA LYS A 197 -21.81 16.08 20.37
C LYS A 197 -20.35 15.85 20.04
N LYS A 198 -19.76 16.74 19.24
CA LYS A 198 -18.33 16.72 18.92
C LYS A 198 -17.49 16.90 20.19
N ILE A 199 -16.64 15.91 20.48
CA ILE A 199 -15.76 15.93 21.66
C ILE A 199 -14.47 16.65 21.35
N ASP A 200 -13.97 16.54 20.09
CA ASP A 200 -12.71 17.13 19.65
C ASP A 200 -12.91 18.07 18.47
N ASN A 201 -12.30 19.26 18.57
CA ASN A 201 -12.30 20.29 17.51
C ASN A 201 -11.25 20.04 16.42
N TYR A 202 -10.68 18.85 16.35
CA TYR A 202 -9.66 18.54 15.35
C TYR A 202 -10.32 18.32 13.99
N LYS A 203 -9.82 19.03 12.97
CA LYS A 203 -10.14 18.69 11.59
C LYS A 203 -9.65 17.27 11.32
N GLU A 204 -10.41 16.53 10.54
CA GLU A 204 -10.05 15.20 10.10
C GLU A 204 -8.64 15.19 9.49
N CYS A 205 -7.70 14.53 10.16
CA CYS A 205 -6.33 14.36 9.72
C CYS A 205 -6.11 12.89 9.35
N THR A 206 -5.43 12.64 8.26
CA THR A 206 -4.92 11.30 7.98
C THR A 206 -3.55 11.12 8.63
N PHE A 207 -3.21 9.90 8.99
CA PHE A 207 -1.91 9.61 9.54
C PHE A 207 -1.29 8.35 8.92
N GLN A 208 0.03 8.33 8.94
CA GLN A 208 0.84 7.16 8.66
C GLN A 208 1.71 6.85 9.86
N GLU A 209 1.83 5.57 10.21
CA GLU A 209 2.66 5.15 11.32
C GLU A 209 3.51 3.93 10.99
N PHE A 210 4.67 3.83 11.65
CA PHE A 210 5.57 2.69 11.60
C PHE A 210 6.44 2.65 12.86
N TYR A 211 7.08 1.50 13.10
CA TYR A 211 7.98 1.31 14.25
C TYR A 211 9.40 1.13 13.79
N ILE A 212 10.33 1.75 14.52
CA ILE A 212 11.77 1.53 14.41
C ILE A 212 12.19 0.72 15.61
N SER A 213 12.40 -0.57 15.39
CA SER A 213 12.63 -1.53 16.47
C SER A 213 13.39 -2.76 15.99
N THR A 214 13.79 -3.60 16.92
CA THR A 214 14.08 -5.01 16.67
C THR A 214 12.81 -5.83 16.90
N TYR A 215 12.76 -7.06 16.38
CA TYR A 215 11.62 -7.94 16.65
C TYR A 215 11.49 -8.25 18.15
N ASN A 216 12.61 -8.48 18.84
CA ASN A 216 12.61 -8.76 20.28
C ASN A 216 12.06 -7.59 21.13
N ASP A 217 12.33 -6.36 20.74
CA ASP A 217 11.84 -5.18 21.46
C ASP A 217 10.43 -4.79 21.06
N LEU A 218 10.00 -5.13 19.83
CA LEU A 218 8.69 -4.73 19.30
C LEU A 218 7.55 -5.23 20.20
N GLU A 219 7.65 -6.48 20.65
CA GLU A 219 6.62 -7.09 21.48
C GLU A 219 6.70 -6.63 22.94
N LYS A 220 7.92 -6.48 23.46
CA LYS A 220 8.15 -6.13 24.87
C LYS A 220 7.89 -4.67 25.19
N LYS A 221 8.35 -3.74 24.32
CA LYS A 221 8.31 -2.30 24.59
C LYS A 221 7.16 -1.61 23.89
N TYR A 222 6.90 -1.99 22.64
CA TYR A 222 5.95 -1.28 21.79
C TYR A 222 4.70 -2.10 21.52
N GLY A 223 4.78 -3.41 21.72
CA GLY A 223 3.72 -4.39 21.58
C GLY A 223 2.92 -4.26 20.28
N PHE A 224 2.14 -5.26 19.97
CA PHE A 224 1.07 -5.12 18.97
C PHE A 224 -0.14 -4.37 19.55
N LYS A 225 -0.06 -3.99 20.83
CA LYS A 225 -1.08 -3.24 21.55
C LYS A 225 -0.90 -1.75 21.32
N TYR A 226 -2.02 -1.06 21.26
CA TYR A 226 -2.09 0.39 21.13
C TYR A 226 -1.35 1.10 22.27
N GLU A 227 -0.40 1.94 21.95
CA GLU A 227 0.42 2.65 22.93
C GLU A 227 -0.19 4.03 23.25
N ARG A 228 -0.97 4.09 24.32
CA ARG A 228 -1.70 5.30 24.74
C ARG A 228 -0.76 6.46 25.12
N SER A 229 0.42 6.17 25.65
CA SER A 229 1.40 7.20 26.01
C SER A 229 1.83 8.01 24.78
N PHE A 230 2.02 7.33 23.65
CA PHE A 230 2.38 7.96 22.39
C PHE A 230 1.26 8.85 21.83
N ASP A 231 0.03 8.45 22.00
CA ASP A 231 -1.12 9.23 21.58
C ASP A 231 -1.27 10.51 22.39
N SER A 232 -1.05 10.47 23.71
CA SER A 232 -1.06 11.66 24.55
C SER A 232 0.08 12.63 24.21
N ILE A 233 1.26 12.12 23.82
CA ILE A 233 2.37 12.96 23.32
C ILE A 233 1.98 13.65 22.00
N ARG A 234 1.36 12.89 21.08
CA ARG A 234 0.85 13.43 19.83
C ARG A 234 -0.18 14.53 20.05
N GLU A 235 -1.16 14.28 20.91
CA GLU A 235 -2.19 15.26 21.25
C GLU A 235 -1.61 16.52 21.90
N ALA A 236 -0.67 16.38 22.84
CA ALA A 236 0.01 17.50 23.45
C ALA A 236 0.76 18.34 22.41
N LYS A 237 1.42 17.68 21.43
CA LYS A 237 2.13 18.36 20.34
C LYS A 237 1.15 19.08 19.40
N LEU A 238 0.04 18.45 19.04
CA LEU A 238 -1.01 19.09 18.24
C LEU A 238 -1.56 20.32 18.96
N LYS A 239 -1.89 20.21 20.25
CA LYS A 239 -2.33 21.34 21.06
C LYS A 239 -1.31 22.48 21.10
N LYS A 240 -0.03 22.15 21.16
CA LYS A 240 1.04 23.18 21.24
C LYS A 240 1.24 23.93 19.92
N TYR A 241 1.15 23.25 18.78
CA TYR A 241 1.53 23.81 17.47
C TYR A 241 0.35 24.15 16.57
N CYS A 242 -0.86 23.67 16.89
CA CYS A 242 -2.03 23.74 16.00
C CYS A 242 -3.19 24.58 16.56
N HIS A 243 -2.94 25.41 17.57
CA HIS A 243 -3.90 26.39 18.12
C HIS A 243 -3.63 27.78 17.63
#